data_2406441421ee6d76b7721dccd90883f2
#
_entry.id   2406441421ee6d76b7721dccd90883f2
#
_cell.length_a   1.000
_cell.length_b   1.000
_cell.length_c   1.000
_cell.angle_alpha   90.00
_cell.angle_beta   90.00
_cell.angle_gamma   90.00
#
_symmetry.space_group_name_H-M   'P 1'
#
loop_
_entity.id
_entity.type
_entity.pdbx_description
1 polymer ?
#
loop_
_entity_poly.entity_id
_entity_poly.type
_entity_poly.pdbx_seq_one_letter_code
_entity_poly.pdbx_strand_id
1 'polypeptide(L)'
;MRTSPSLRLIPVATLLLLTVAWSPADDEDTGSQQRHGNNGLAMNGLAFNGLAFNGLAFNGLAFNGLAFNGLSTQAFHTWFQEDPATANMLMHYMVQCAVPQGELRTYTGEDQTYVWEGALGLAPGWASGTPATELEQQLVSACLAAHANKYGKRVLISVLGPDSQGNAIAYTEEELKRFSLKEGCFFGNLFTGEGVYVGNHQKLLDSHHSSARACALGQKEDDATVECEPLQYVGRCKDVCEMDGTKAYFTSCTLNGATYTPLTTRLRKDDIYKCGDGICQFTESCGNGSSANSCKADCGTCP
;
A
#
# COMPACT_ATOMS: atom_id res chain seq x y z
N MET A 1 -71.38 36.25 -36.88
CA MET A 1 -70.21 35.62 -37.49
C MET A 1 -69.19 35.36 -36.36
N ARG A 2 -69.05 34.13 -35.93
CA ARG A 2 -68.16 33.75 -34.83
C ARG A 2 -66.95 33.05 -35.44
N THR A 3 -65.77 33.58 -35.28
CA THR A 3 -64.48 32.96 -35.66
C THR A 3 -63.88 32.26 -34.47
N SER A 4 -63.69 30.97 -34.53
CA SER A 4 -63.01 30.14 -33.55
C SER A 4 -61.49 30.27 -33.71
N PRO A 5 -60.67 30.29 -32.63
CA PRO A 5 -59.25 30.20 -32.73
C PRO A 5 -58.82 28.71 -32.73
N SER A 6 -57.98 28.36 -33.67
CA SER A 6 -57.33 27.06 -33.79
C SER A 6 -56.22 26.88 -32.76
N LEU A 7 -56.36 25.85 -31.96
CA LEU A 7 -55.35 25.41 -31.00
C LEU A 7 -54.21 24.68 -31.73
N ARG A 8 -53.00 25.23 -31.72
CA ARG A 8 -51.80 24.54 -32.24
C ARG A 8 -51.19 23.69 -31.11
N LEU A 9 -51.18 22.40 -31.31
CA LEU A 9 -50.42 21.41 -30.51
C LEU A 9 -48.94 21.55 -30.79
N ILE A 10 -48.13 21.79 -29.77
CA ILE A 10 -46.68 21.75 -29.80
C ILE A 10 -46.28 20.32 -29.38
N PRO A 11 -45.49 19.61 -30.15
CA PRO A 11 -44.99 18.31 -29.68
C PRO A 11 -43.90 18.51 -28.61
N VAL A 12 -44.13 17.92 -27.44
CA VAL A 12 -43.13 17.81 -26.38
C VAL A 12 -42.15 16.70 -26.80
N ALA A 13 -40.94 17.08 -27.18
CA ALA A 13 -39.84 16.16 -27.39
C ALA A 13 -39.33 15.71 -26.03
N THR A 14 -39.63 14.48 -25.68
CA THR A 14 -39.10 13.85 -24.46
C THR A 14 -37.63 13.47 -24.74
N LEU A 15 -36.72 14.27 -24.16
CA LEU A 15 -35.29 14.00 -24.17
C LEU A 15 -35.00 12.89 -23.15
N LEU A 16 -34.80 11.65 -23.63
CA LEU A 16 -34.29 10.56 -22.79
C LEU A 16 -32.79 10.85 -22.45
N LEU A 17 -32.53 11.33 -21.25
CA LEU A 17 -31.20 11.35 -20.68
C LEU A 17 -30.82 9.92 -20.27
N LEU A 18 -30.05 9.27 -21.12
CA LEU A 18 -29.31 8.04 -20.76
C LEU A 18 -28.20 8.43 -19.77
N THR A 19 -28.49 8.32 -18.49
CA THR A 19 -27.45 8.31 -17.46
C THR A 19 -26.72 6.98 -17.56
N VAL A 20 -25.55 6.99 -18.18
CA VAL A 20 -24.59 5.87 -18.05
C VAL A 20 -24.07 5.94 -16.60
N ALA A 21 -24.64 5.10 -15.76
CA ALA A 21 -24.09 4.86 -14.44
C ALA A 21 -22.76 4.11 -14.64
N TRP A 22 -21.66 4.80 -14.43
CA TRP A 22 -20.37 4.17 -14.22
C TRP A 22 -20.43 3.51 -12.84
N SER A 23 -20.72 2.23 -12.80
CA SER A 23 -20.44 1.39 -11.64
C SER A 23 -18.94 1.13 -11.63
N PRO A 24 -18.21 1.47 -10.55
CA PRO A 24 -16.93 0.84 -10.32
C PRO A 24 -17.21 -0.67 -10.19
N ALA A 25 -16.45 -1.48 -10.91
CA ALA A 25 -16.48 -2.93 -10.74
C ALA A 25 -15.91 -3.24 -9.36
N ASP A 26 -16.80 -3.32 -8.38
CA ASP A 26 -16.50 -3.95 -7.11
C ASP A 26 -16.43 -5.46 -7.38
N ASP A 27 -15.22 -6.00 -7.45
CA ASP A 27 -14.99 -7.42 -7.29
C ASP A 27 -15.37 -7.79 -5.86
N GLU A 28 -16.66 -8.01 -5.62
CA GLU A 28 -17.16 -8.67 -4.43
C GLU A 28 -16.78 -10.15 -4.50
N ASP A 29 -15.56 -10.48 -4.05
CA ASP A 29 -15.21 -11.85 -3.66
C ASP A 29 -15.74 -12.10 -2.22
N THR A 30 -17.02 -12.43 -2.13
CA THR A 30 -17.68 -12.84 -0.89
C THR A 30 -17.31 -14.29 -0.56
N GLY A 31 -16.13 -14.52 -0.03
CA GLY A 31 -15.76 -15.85 0.41
C GLY A 31 -14.44 -15.93 1.12
N SER A 32 -14.49 -15.99 2.45
CA SER A 32 -13.41 -16.15 3.41
C SER A 32 -12.56 -14.89 3.67
N GLN A 33 -12.53 -14.49 4.94
CA GLN A 33 -11.77 -13.37 5.47
C GLN A 33 -10.27 -13.63 5.34
N GLN A 34 -9.73 -13.40 4.15
CA GLN A 34 -8.32 -13.36 3.93
C GLN A 34 -7.86 -11.92 4.07
N ARG A 35 -6.96 -11.67 5.01
CA ARG A 35 -6.31 -10.37 5.18
C ARG A 35 -5.38 -10.12 3.99
N HIS A 36 -5.91 -9.61 2.91
CA HIS A 36 -5.13 -9.20 1.76
C HIS A 36 -4.78 -7.72 1.89
N GLY A 37 -3.50 -7.43 2.03
CA GLY A 37 -3.02 -6.07 1.82
C GLY A 37 -3.16 -5.69 0.33
N ASN A 38 -3.87 -4.62 0.03
CA ASN A 38 -3.83 -4.01 -1.29
C ASN A 38 -2.68 -3.02 -1.35
N ASN A 39 -1.73 -3.27 -2.23
CA ASN A 39 -0.60 -2.40 -2.43
C ASN A 39 -0.90 -1.34 -3.49
N GLY A 40 -0.83 -0.09 -3.16
CA GLY A 40 -1.11 1.01 -4.09
C GLY A 40 -0.38 2.30 -3.74
N LEU A 41 0.51 2.26 -2.74
CA LEU A 41 1.35 3.40 -2.42
C LEU A 41 2.42 3.53 -3.53
N ALA A 42 2.29 4.55 -4.37
CA ALA A 42 3.26 4.81 -5.42
C ALA A 42 4.50 5.49 -4.84
N MET A 43 5.68 4.96 -5.17
CA MET A 43 6.97 5.55 -4.82
C MET A 43 7.37 6.64 -5.83
N ASN A 44 6.49 7.56 -6.15
CA ASN A 44 6.81 8.71 -7.00
C ASN A 44 7.30 9.89 -6.16
N GLY A 45 8.47 9.76 -5.52
CA GLY A 45 9.21 10.88 -4.96
C GLY A 45 8.52 11.77 -3.91
N LEU A 46 7.24 12.01 -4.03
CA LEU A 46 6.47 12.90 -3.17
C LEU A 46 5.91 12.23 -1.92
N ALA A 47 5.53 10.95 -1.98
CA ALA A 47 4.94 10.24 -0.83
C ALA A 47 5.96 9.93 0.26
N PHE A 48 7.24 9.79 -0.12
CA PHE A 48 8.34 9.54 0.81
C PHE A 48 9.29 10.72 0.99
N ASN A 49 9.26 11.73 0.11
CA ASN A 49 10.18 12.85 0.13
C ASN A 49 9.66 14.07 0.88
N GLY A 50 9.30 13.95 2.09
CA GLY A 50 9.32 15.14 2.87
C GLY A 50 8.14 15.39 3.78
N LEU A 51 6.94 15.54 3.31
CA LEU A 51 5.81 15.97 4.16
C LEU A 51 5.24 14.85 5.01
N ALA A 52 5.20 13.63 4.47
CA ALA A 52 4.57 12.52 5.16
C ALA A 52 5.44 11.90 6.26
N PHE A 53 6.77 11.91 6.08
CA PHE A 53 7.68 11.24 7.01
C PHE A 53 8.56 12.20 7.83
N ASN A 54 8.69 13.44 7.41
CA ASN A 54 9.57 14.42 8.08
C ASN A 54 8.86 15.29 9.11
N GLY A 55 7.76 14.89 9.66
CA GLY A 55 7.33 15.90 10.48
C GLY A 55 6.25 15.65 11.53
N LEU A 56 5.72 16.73 11.92
CA LEU A 56 4.70 16.98 12.91
C LEU A 56 3.54 15.97 12.93
N ALA A 57 3.17 15.40 11.76
CA ALA A 57 2.06 14.48 11.68
C ALA A 57 2.37 13.13 12.30
N PHE A 58 3.55 12.55 12.03
CA PHE A 58 3.94 11.29 12.67
C PHE A 58 4.16 11.48 14.16
N ASN A 59 4.85 12.54 14.57
CA ASN A 59 5.02 12.85 15.98
C ASN A 59 3.67 13.18 16.65
N GLY A 60 2.86 14.00 16.04
CA GLY A 60 1.53 14.34 16.57
C GLY A 60 0.60 13.13 16.66
N LEU A 61 0.51 12.30 15.62
CA LEU A 61 -0.29 11.08 15.62
C LEU A 61 0.29 10.01 16.54
N ALA A 62 1.60 9.85 16.60
CA ALA A 62 2.24 8.89 17.49
C ALA A 62 1.86 9.11 18.96
N PHE A 63 1.73 10.37 19.38
CA PHE A 63 1.37 10.72 20.75
C PHE A 63 -0.14 10.76 21.01
N ASN A 64 -0.95 11.10 20.02
CA ASN A 64 -2.40 11.32 20.22
C ASN A 64 -3.27 10.16 19.71
N GLY A 65 -2.68 9.16 19.05
CA GLY A 65 -3.38 8.00 18.53
C GLY A 65 -4.16 8.26 17.23
N LEU A 66 -4.69 7.19 16.65
CA LEU A 66 -5.55 7.19 15.46
C LEU A 66 -7.04 7.24 15.79
N ALA A 67 -7.39 7.48 17.05
CA ALA A 67 -8.76 7.73 17.45
C ALA A 67 -9.13 9.21 17.23
N PHE A 68 -10.38 9.55 17.47
CA PHE A 68 -10.89 10.90 17.30
C PHE A 68 -10.00 12.01 17.91
N ASN A 69 -9.43 11.76 19.08
CA ASN A 69 -8.57 12.72 19.76
C ASN A 69 -7.33 13.11 18.93
N GLY A 70 -6.69 12.14 18.27
CA GLY A 70 -5.53 12.39 17.42
C GLY A 70 -5.89 13.08 16.11
N LEU A 71 -6.96 12.62 15.47
CA LEU A 71 -7.42 13.14 14.19
C LEU A 71 -8.07 14.54 14.31
N SER A 72 -8.49 14.97 15.50
CA SER A 72 -9.05 16.30 15.76
C SER A 72 -8.02 17.33 16.20
N THR A 73 -6.74 16.99 16.28
CA THR A 73 -5.71 17.95 16.66
C THR A 73 -5.47 18.99 15.59
N GLN A 74 -5.15 20.23 16.02
CA GLN A 74 -4.79 21.30 15.07
C GLN A 74 -3.56 20.93 14.24
N ALA A 75 -2.61 20.21 14.82
CA ALA A 75 -1.41 19.73 14.11
C ALA A 75 -1.78 18.79 12.97
N PHE A 76 -2.69 17.83 13.21
CA PHE A 76 -3.17 16.93 12.16
C PHE A 76 -3.91 17.68 11.06
N HIS A 77 -4.80 18.60 11.45
CA HIS A 77 -5.55 19.42 10.49
C HIS A 77 -4.60 20.24 9.62
N THR A 78 -3.63 20.95 10.18
CA THR A 78 -2.65 21.74 9.43
C THR A 78 -1.87 20.87 8.44
N TRP A 79 -1.32 19.73 8.90
CA TRP A 79 -0.61 18.80 8.05
C TRP A 79 -1.49 18.26 6.91
N PHE A 80 -2.74 17.90 7.21
CA PHE A 80 -3.63 17.33 6.21
C PHE A 80 -3.98 18.35 5.12
N GLN A 81 -4.10 19.62 5.47
CA GLN A 81 -4.45 20.70 4.54
C GLN A 81 -3.28 21.14 3.64
N GLU A 82 -2.03 20.81 3.99
CA GLU A 82 -0.87 21.14 3.14
C GLU A 82 -0.93 20.38 1.78
N ASP A 83 -1.30 19.09 1.81
CA ASP A 83 -1.56 18.28 0.61
C ASP A 83 -2.61 17.22 0.91
N PRO A 84 -3.90 17.54 0.78
CA PRO A 84 -4.98 16.61 1.13
C PRO A 84 -4.97 15.31 0.33
N ALA A 85 -4.48 15.32 -0.90
CA ALA A 85 -4.44 14.12 -1.75
C ALA A 85 -3.41 13.11 -1.23
N THR A 86 -2.19 13.57 -0.97
CA THR A 86 -1.12 12.74 -0.40
C THR A 86 -1.45 12.32 1.04
N ALA A 87 -1.96 13.25 1.85
CA ALA A 87 -2.36 12.96 3.22
C ALA A 87 -3.47 11.90 3.29
N ASN A 88 -4.49 12.00 2.44
CA ASN A 88 -5.57 11.00 2.34
C ASN A 88 -5.02 9.63 1.93
N MET A 89 -4.14 9.56 0.94
CA MET A 89 -3.50 8.32 0.52
C MET A 89 -2.69 7.69 1.66
N LEU A 90 -1.88 8.47 2.35
CA LEU A 90 -1.08 7.98 3.47
C LEU A 90 -1.96 7.49 4.63
N MET A 91 -2.99 8.26 5.00
CA MET A 91 -3.93 7.86 6.05
C MET A 91 -4.70 6.59 5.70
N HIS A 92 -5.04 6.39 4.43
CA HIS A 92 -5.66 5.15 3.98
C HIS A 92 -4.78 3.93 4.33
N TYR A 93 -3.50 3.94 3.98
CA TYR A 93 -2.59 2.83 4.30
C TYR A 93 -2.23 2.76 5.79
N MET A 94 -2.11 3.89 6.45
CA MET A 94 -1.84 3.94 7.89
C MET A 94 -2.98 3.28 8.68
N VAL A 95 -4.23 3.63 8.37
CA VAL A 95 -5.41 3.04 8.99
C VAL A 95 -5.55 1.55 8.61
N GLN A 96 -5.32 1.20 7.36
CA GLN A 96 -5.31 -0.19 6.91
C GLN A 96 -4.29 -1.05 7.68
N CYS A 97 -3.11 -0.52 7.97
CA CYS A 97 -2.09 -1.21 8.75
C CYS A 97 -2.43 -1.30 10.24
N ALA A 98 -2.79 -0.16 10.84
CA ALA A 98 -2.87 -0.03 12.29
C ALA A 98 -4.20 -0.51 12.89
N VAL A 99 -5.31 -0.30 12.19
CA VAL A 99 -6.67 -0.46 12.70
C VAL A 99 -7.21 -1.84 12.35
N PRO A 100 -7.93 -2.52 13.27
CA PRO A 100 -8.55 -3.81 12.98
C PRO A 100 -9.58 -3.74 11.85
N GLN A 101 -9.74 -4.86 11.14
CA GLN A 101 -10.76 -5.02 10.11
C GLN A 101 -12.17 -4.76 10.66
N GLY A 102 -12.99 -4.04 9.89
CA GLY A 102 -14.35 -3.67 10.25
C GLY A 102 -14.46 -2.39 11.08
N GLU A 103 -13.34 -1.81 11.50
CA GLU A 103 -13.32 -0.49 12.13
C GLU A 103 -13.01 0.60 11.10
N LEU A 104 -13.63 1.76 11.27
CA LEU A 104 -13.44 2.92 10.42
C LEU A 104 -12.76 4.05 11.18
N ARG A 105 -12.04 4.90 10.46
CA ARG A 105 -11.57 6.20 10.93
C ARG A 105 -12.08 7.28 9.99
N THR A 106 -12.58 8.36 10.56
CA THR A 106 -13.16 9.47 9.81
C THR A 106 -12.48 10.77 10.16
N TYR A 107 -12.30 11.61 9.17
CA TYR A 107 -11.81 12.98 9.33
C TYR A 107 -12.62 13.91 8.44
N THR A 108 -13.12 14.99 9.02
CA THR A 108 -13.82 16.04 8.26
C THR A 108 -12.87 17.20 8.03
N GLY A 109 -12.41 17.33 6.81
CA GLY A 109 -11.64 18.47 6.32
C GLY A 109 -12.56 19.65 5.97
N GLU A 110 -11.99 20.65 5.29
CA GLU A 110 -12.76 21.85 4.91
C GLU A 110 -13.81 21.54 3.83
N ASP A 111 -13.45 20.75 2.83
CA ASP A 111 -14.27 20.50 1.65
C ASP A 111 -15.07 19.19 1.71
N GLN A 112 -14.57 18.18 2.45
CA GLN A 112 -15.17 16.85 2.46
C GLN A 112 -14.82 16.04 3.71
N THR A 113 -15.58 14.96 3.90
CA THR A 113 -15.28 13.96 4.92
C THR A 113 -14.53 12.78 4.29
N TYR A 114 -13.43 12.42 4.89
CA TYR A 114 -12.61 11.27 4.53
C TYR A 114 -12.96 10.09 5.43
N VAL A 115 -13.01 8.90 4.86
CA VAL A 115 -13.29 7.65 5.58
C VAL A 115 -12.24 6.63 5.20
N TRP A 116 -11.61 6.03 6.20
CA TRP A 116 -10.57 5.02 6.02
C TRP A 116 -10.94 3.75 6.77
N GLU A 117 -10.79 2.62 6.13
CA GLU A 117 -11.13 1.30 6.66
C GLU A 117 -9.89 0.60 7.21
N GLY A 118 -10.01 0.01 8.40
CA GLY A 118 -8.99 -0.81 9.03
C GLY A 118 -8.94 -2.21 8.41
N ALA A 119 -7.76 -2.85 8.46
CA ALA A 119 -7.58 -4.21 7.97
C ALA A 119 -6.70 -5.08 8.86
N LEU A 120 -5.45 -4.71 9.11
CA LEU A 120 -4.49 -5.61 9.75
C LEU A 120 -4.50 -5.54 11.29
N GLY A 121 -4.88 -4.41 11.87
CA GLY A 121 -4.95 -4.25 13.32
C GLY A 121 -3.60 -4.37 14.04
N LEU A 122 -2.50 -3.90 13.40
CA LEU A 122 -1.14 -4.07 13.91
C LEU A 122 -0.81 -3.15 15.09
N ALA A 123 -1.61 -2.11 15.32
CA ALA A 123 -1.39 -1.15 16.39
C ALA A 123 -2.69 -0.86 17.16
N PRO A 124 -3.23 -1.85 17.90
CA PRO A 124 -4.53 -1.72 18.55
C PRO A 124 -4.55 -0.65 19.65
N GLY A 125 -3.45 -0.44 20.36
CA GLY A 125 -3.33 0.63 21.37
C GLY A 125 -3.39 2.01 20.71
N TRP A 126 -2.60 2.20 19.67
CA TRP A 126 -2.59 3.43 18.90
C TRP A 126 -3.94 3.69 18.19
N ALA A 127 -4.55 2.64 17.64
CA ALA A 127 -5.88 2.70 17.04
C ALA A 127 -6.97 3.13 18.04
N SER A 128 -6.84 2.77 19.32
CA SER A 128 -7.77 3.14 20.39
C SER A 128 -7.50 4.51 21.02
N GLY A 129 -6.47 5.23 20.57
CA GLY A 129 -6.16 6.60 21.01
C GLY A 129 -5.08 6.71 22.07
N THR A 130 -4.35 5.62 22.36
CA THR A 130 -3.14 5.69 23.20
C THR A 130 -1.91 6.00 22.34
N PRO A 131 -0.83 6.54 22.91
CA PRO A 131 0.43 6.67 22.19
C PRO A 131 0.90 5.33 21.62
N ALA A 132 1.42 5.36 20.39
CA ALA A 132 1.96 4.16 19.75
C ALA A 132 3.19 3.66 20.53
N THR A 133 3.17 2.40 20.93
CA THR A 133 4.36 1.73 21.47
C THR A 133 5.43 1.59 20.38
N GLU A 134 6.68 1.40 20.77
CA GLU A 134 7.78 1.18 19.82
C GLU A 134 7.47 0.01 18.86
N LEU A 135 6.95 -1.09 19.39
CA LEU A 135 6.54 -2.24 18.59
C LEU A 135 5.44 -1.89 17.58
N GLU A 136 4.41 -1.14 17.98
CA GLU A 136 3.37 -0.68 17.08
C GLU A 136 3.92 0.25 16.00
N GLN A 137 4.85 1.14 16.35
CA GLN A 137 5.55 2.01 15.41
C GLN A 137 6.33 1.19 14.37
N GLN A 138 7.09 0.18 14.81
CA GLN A 138 7.84 -0.72 13.93
C GLN A 138 6.90 -1.47 12.99
N LEU A 139 5.82 -2.07 13.49
CA LEU A 139 4.87 -2.83 12.68
C LEU A 139 4.14 -1.97 11.65
N VAL A 140 3.71 -0.76 12.03
CA VAL A 140 3.08 0.18 11.10
C VAL A 140 4.08 0.64 10.04
N SER A 141 5.33 0.93 10.43
CA SER A 141 6.39 1.32 9.50
C SER A 141 6.70 0.20 8.49
N ALA A 142 6.85 -1.03 8.96
CA ALA A 142 7.05 -2.19 8.12
C ALA A 142 5.87 -2.41 7.16
N CYS A 143 4.64 -2.23 7.63
CA CYS A 143 3.44 -2.37 6.83
C CYS A 143 3.34 -1.30 5.74
N LEU A 144 3.59 -0.03 6.06
CA LEU A 144 3.63 1.05 5.07
C LEU A 144 4.68 0.79 3.99
N ALA A 145 5.88 0.36 4.40
CA ALA A 145 6.94 -0.01 3.48
C ALA A 145 6.56 -1.21 2.58
N ALA A 146 5.89 -2.21 3.17
CA ALA A 146 5.39 -3.37 2.45
C ALA A 146 4.33 -3.00 1.41
N HIS A 147 3.56 -1.95 1.61
CA HIS A 147 2.55 -1.46 0.66
C HIS A 147 3.13 -0.53 -0.41
N ALA A 148 4.34 -0.02 -0.24
CA ALA A 148 4.97 0.84 -1.23
C ALA A 148 5.37 0.07 -2.49
N ASN A 149 5.08 0.63 -3.67
CA ASN A 149 5.56 0.08 -4.94
C ASN A 149 5.88 1.19 -5.95
N LYS A 150 6.76 0.86 -6.91
CA LYS A 150 7.22 1.79 -7.93
C LYS A 150 6.29 1.91 -9.15
N TYR A 151 5.26 1.08 -9.24
CA TYR A 151 4.38 1.04 -10.42
C TYR A 151 3.23 2.04 -10.36
N GLY A 152 2.91 2.59 -9.19
CA GLY A 152 1.75 3.44 -9.00
C GLY A 152 0.40 2.72 -9.22
N LYS A 153 0.41 1.41 -9.20
CA LYS A 153 -0.77 0.55 -9.35
C LYS A 153 -0.93 -0.32 -8.11
N ARG A 154 -2.16 -0.71 -7.82
CA ARG A 154 -2.44 -1.67 -6.75
C ARG A 154 -1.93 -3.05 -7.16
N VAL A 155 -1.06 -3.62 -6.35
CA VAL A 155 -0.59 -5.00 -6.47
C VAL A 155 -1.06 -5.75 -5.23
N LEU A 156 -1.76 -6.86 -5.40
CA LEU A 156 -2.18 -7.67 -4.26
C LEU A 156 -0.98 -8.32 -3.60
N ILE A 157 -0.90 -8.18 -2.29
CA ILE A 157 0.15 -8.80 -1.47
C ILE A 157 -0.48 -9.58 -0.32
N SER A 158 0.16 -10.68 0.07
CA SER A 158 -0.07 -11.32 1.37
C SER A 158 0.98 -10.80 2.35
N VAL A 159 0.53 -10.30 3.49
CA VAL A 159 1.38 -9.77 4.56
C VAL A 159 1.37 -10.73 5.72
N LEU A 160 2.54 -11.26 6.07
CA LEU A 160 2.75 -12.23 7.14
C LEU A 160 3.75 -11.68 8.15
N GLY A 161 3.64 -12.13 9.38
CA GLY A 161 4.55 -11.73 10.44
C GLY A 161 3.92 -11.83 11.81
N PRO A 162 4.59 -11.39 12.86
CA PRO A 162 3.99 -11.22 14.18
C PRO A 162 3.07 -9.99 14.21
N ASP A 163 2.02 -10.05 15.02
CA ASP A 163 1.25 -8.88 15.43
C ASP A 163 1.87 -8.19 16.66
N SER A 164 1.22 -7.15 17.18
CA SER A 164 1.69 -6.41 18.37
C SER A 164 1.61 -7.20 19.68
N GLN A 165 1.00 -8.38 19.68
CA GLN A 165 0.94 -9.31 20.80
C GLN A 165 1.91 -10.48 20.65
N GLY A 166 2.68 -10.52 19.57
CA GLY A 166 3.60 -11.61 19.25
C GLY A 166 2.93 -12.84 18.62
N ASN A 167 1.64 -12.76 18.30
CA ASN A 167 0.96 -13.84 17.58
C ASN A 167 1.19 -13.69 16.08
N ALA A 168 1.09 -14.80 15.35
CA ALA A 168 1.11 -14.74 13.89
C ALA A 168 -0.12 -13.98 13.37
N ILE A 169 0.09 -13.06 12.42
CA ILE A 169 -0.99 -12.54 11.58
C ILE A 169 -1.64 -13.75 10.92
N ALA A 170 -2.97 -13.88 11.08
CA ALA A 170 -3.69 -15.04 10.58
C ALA A 170 -3.54 -15.19 9.06
N TYR A 171 -3.21 -16.38 8.62
CA TYR A 171 -3.12 -16.76 7.20
C TYR A 171 -3.61 -18.18 7.00
N THR A 172 -3.89 -18.55 5.75
CA THR A 172 -4.33 -19.90 5.39
C THR A 172 -3.34 -20.56 4.45
N GLU A 173 -3.38 -21.90 4.37
CA GLU A 173 -2.58 -22.63 3.37
C GLU A 173 -2.97 -22.25 1.93
N GLU A 174 -4.26 -21.94 1.72
CA GLU A 174 -4.76 -21.48 0.41
C GLU A 174 -4.15 -20.12 0.03
N GLU A 175 -4.09 -19.21 0.98
CA GLU A 175 -3.40 -17.93 0.81
C GLU A 175 -1.92 -18.14 0.44
N LEU A 176 -1.22 -19.03 1.13
CA LEU A 176 0.18 -19.34 0.80
C LEU A 176 0.36 -19.96 -0.60
N LYS A 177 -0.63 -20.73 -1.07
CA LYS A 177 -0.64 -21.28 -2.44
C LYS A 177 -0.93 -20.20 -3.47
N ARG A 178 -1.90 -19.33 -3.22
CA ARG A 178 -2.27 -18.21 -4.09
C ARG A 178 -1.14 -17.19 -4.19
N PHE A 179 -0.54 -16.82 -3.05
CA PHE A 179 0.62 -15.92 -2.96
C PHE A 179 1.91 -16.74 -2.81
N SER A 180 2.23 -17.51 -3.84
CA SER A 180 3.30 -18.51 -3.79
C SER A 180 4.71 -17.94 -3.83
N LEU A 181 4.88 -16.69 -4.27
CA LEU A 181 6.18 -16.06 -4.39
C LEU A 181 6.52 -15.26 -3.13
N LYS A 182 7.59 -15.67 -2.47
CA LYS A 182 8.14 -14.95 -1.33
C LYS A 182 8.91 -13.72 -1.85
N GLU A 183 8.50 -12.53 -1.45
CA GLU A 183 9.09 -11.29 -1.96
C GLU A 183 10.22 -10.80 -1.07
N GLY A 184 9.89 -10.36 0.13
CA GLY A 184 10.86 -9.71 1.00
C GLY A 184 10.43 -9.61 2.45
N CYS A 185 11.33 -9.09 3.26
CA CYS A 185 11.10 -8.66 4.63
C CYS A 185 11.21 -7.14 4.71
N PHE A 186 10.33 -6.53 5.49
CA PHE A 186 10.27 -5.09 5.72
C PHE A 186 10.30 -4.84 7.21
N PHE A 187 11.18 -3.95 7.68
CA PHE A 187 11.34 -3.63 9.10
C PHE A 187 11.98 -2.25 9.27
N GLY A 188 11.98 -1.72 10.48
CA GLY A 188 12.50 -0.39 10.80
C GLY A 188 11.47 0.47 11.52
N ASN A 189 11.75 1.75 11.71
CA ASN A 189 10.86 2.67 12.41
C ASN A 189 10.88 4.07 11.77
N LEU A 190 9.81 4.40 11.07
CA LEU A 190 9.63 5.72 10.45
C LEU A 190 9.36 6.83 11.47
N PHE A 191 8.81 6.48 12.63
CA PHE A 191 8.46 7.44 13.69
C PHE A 191 9.67 8.01 14.39
N THR A 192 10.80 7.29 14.40
CA THR A 192 12.06 7.74 14.97
C THR A 192 12.97 8.45 13.96
N GLY A 193 12.59 8.44 12.69
CA GLY A 193 13.41 8.98 11.60
C GLY A 193 14.57 8.07 11.15
N GLU A 194 14.62 6.83 11.64
CA GLU A 194 15.61 5.82 11.21
C GLU A 194 15.40 5.35 9.76
N GLY A 195 14.17 5.51 9.24
CA GLY A 195 13.76 4.93 7.97
C GLY A 195 13.30 3.48 8.11
N VAL A 196 13.21 2.79 6.99
CA VAL A 196 12.81 1.39 6.92
C VAL A 196 13.77 0.60 6.05
N TYR A 197 13.95 -0.65 6.42
CA TYR A 197 14.84 -1.61 5.77
C TYR A 197 14.05 -2.62 4.99
N VAL A 198 14.59 -3.06 3.86
CA VAL A 198 13.99 -4.09 3.03
C VAL A 198 15.05 -5.08 2.54
N GLY A 199 14.74 -6.36 2.66
CA GLY A 199 15.58 -7.45 2.15
C GLY A 199 14.83 -8.35 1.19
N ASN A 200 15.58 -9.03 0.28
CA ASN A 200 14.99 -10.05 -0.58
C ASN A 200 14.78 -11.34 0.19
N HIS A 201 13.63 -11.99 0.02
CA HIS A 201 13.43 -13.33 0.55
C HIS A 201 14.05 -14.40 -0.36
N GLN A 202 13.98 -14.24 -1.68
CA GLN A 202 14.51 -15.15 -2.68
C GLN A 202 15.17 -14.40 -3.85
N LYS A 203 16.02 -15.11 -4.62
CA LYS A 203 16.63 -14.60 -5.86
C LYS A 203 15.67 -14.31 -7.02
N LEU A 204 14.37 -14.48 -6.85
CA LEU A 204 13.37 -14.35 -7.92
C LEU A 204 13.31 -12.96 -8.57
N LEU A 205 13.94 -11.98 -7.94
CA LEU A 205 13.93 -10.60 -8.38
C LEU A 205 15.23 -10.17 -9.08
N ASP A 206 16.17 -11.11 -9.26
CA ASP A 206 17.52 -10.88 -9.80
C ASP A 206 17.63 -11.06 -11.32
N SER A 207 16.56 -11.26 -12.07
CA SER A 207 16.71 -11.47 -13.50
C SER A 207 16.66 -10.16 -14.28
N HIS A 208 17.43 -10.05 -15.36
CA HIS A 208 17.41 -8.94 -16.30
C HIS A 208 16.00 -8.64 -16.89
N HIS A 209 15.07 -9.57 -16.72
CA HIS A 209 13.72 -9.52 -17.26
C HIS A 209 12.65 -9.31 -16.18
N SER A 210 13.00 -9.18 -14.90
CA SER A 210 12.05 -8.93 -13.83
C SER A 210 12.38 -7.66 -13.07
N SER A 211 11.36 -7.02 -12.56
CA SER A 211 11.51 -5.80 -11.78
C SER A 211 10.81 -5.95 -10.44
N ALA A 212 11.55 -5.78 -9.37
CA ALA A 212 11.00 -5.81 -8.02
C ALA A 212 9.93 -4.72 -7.84
N ARG A 213 8.89 -5.05 -7.11
CA ARG A 213 7.81 -4.12 -6.77
C ARG A 213 8.31 -2.96 -5.92
N ALA A 214 9.00 -3.24 -4.84
CA ALA A 214 9.67 -2.23 -4.05
C ALA A 214 10.93 -1.74 -4.77
N CYS A 215 11.09 -0.43 -4.94
CA CYS A 215 12.22 0.12 -5.71
C CYS A 215 13.57 -0.25 -5.10
N ALA A 216 13.68 -0.33 -3.77
CA ALA A 216 14.90 -0.74 -3.09
C ALA A 216 15.30 -2.22 -3.34
N LEU A 217 14.39 -3.06 -3.81
CA LEU A 217 14.69 -4.44 -4.22
C LEU A 217 15.10 -4.54 -5.69
N GLY A 218 15.04 -3.44 -6.45
CA GLY A 218 15.48 -3.38 -7.84
C GLY A 218 16.99 -3.29 -7.94
N GLN A 219 17.58 -4.00 -8.92
CA GLN A 219 18.97 -3.78 -9.32
C GLN A 219 19.01 -2.91 -10.58
N LYS A 220 20.02 -2.05 -10.69
CA LYS A 220 20.40 -1.41 -11.95
C LYS A 220 21.23 -2.36 -12.79
N GLU A 221 21.33 -2.09 -14.11
CA GLU A 221 22.14 -2.91 -15.04
C GLU A 221 23.62 -2.99 -14.67
N ASP A 222 24.12 -2.07 -13.85
CA ASP A 222 25.51 -1.94 -13.40
C ASP A 222 25.76 -2.45 -11.97
N ASP A 223 24.90 -3.32 -11.42
CA ASP A 223 24.93 -3.81 -10.04
C ASP A 223 24.80 -2.73 -8.96
N ALA A 224 24.56 -1.47 -9.32
CA ALA A 224 24.32 -0.42 -8.36
C ALA A 224 22.94 -0.58 -7.72
N THR A 225 22.87 -0.44 -6.41
CA THR A 225 21.59 -0.38 -5.68
C THR A 225 20.81 0.87 -6.06
N VAL A 226 19.52 0.73 -6.26
CA VAL A 226 18.64 1.89 -6.45
C VAL A 226 18.46 2.56 -5.10
N GLU A 227 18.89 3.82 -4.98
CA GLU A 227 18.55 4.64 -3.83
C GLU A 227 17.04 4.89 -3.83
N CYS A 228 16.40 4.60 -2.70
CA CYS A 228 14.95 4.58 -2.61
C CYS A 228 14.47 5.01 -1.22
N GLU A 229 15.03 6.13 -0.75
CA GLU A 229 14.70 6.67 0.56
C GLU A 229 13.18 6.84 0.75
N PRO A 230 12.66 6.52 1.93
CA PRO A 230 13.38 6.06 3.13
C PRO A 230 13.65 4.55 3.18
N LEU A 231 13.41 3.80 2.09
CA LEU A 231 13.64 2.36 2.00
C LEU A 231 15.12 2.06 1.74
N GLN A 232 15.76 1.38 2.67
CA GLN A 232 17.16 0.98 2.58
C GLN A 232 17.29 -0.52 2.33
N TYR A 233 17.98 -0.90 1.27
CA TYR A 233 18.23 -2.30 0.95
C TYR A 233 19.31 -2.91 1.84
N VAL A 234 19.03 -4.05 2.46
CA VAL A 234 19.93 -4.74 3.41
C VAL A 234 20.40 -6.12 2.96
N GLY A 235 20.25 -6.44 1.68
CA GLY A 235 20.59 -7.76 1.17
C GLY A 235 19.45 -8.78 1.38
N ARG A 236 19.82 -10.04 1.63
CA ARG A 236 18.80 -11.07 1.80
C ARG A 236 18.29 -11.11 3.23
N CYS A 237 16.98 -11.24 3.37
CA CYS A 237 16.32 -11.33 4.68
C CYS A 237 16.99 -12.37 5.61
N LYS A 238 17.30 -13.54 5.08
CA LYS A 238 17.92 -14.64 5.86
C LYS A 238 19.27 -14.30 6.49
N ASP A 239 19.95 -13.26 6.01
CA ASP A 239 21.27 -12.87 6.50
C ASP A 239 21.15 -11.93 7.71
N VAL A 240 19.97 -11.33 7.92
CA VAL A 240 19.68 -10.38 9.02
C VAL A 240 18.44 -10.73 9.84
N CYS A 241 17.61 -11.68 9.40
CA CYS A 241 16.35 -12.04 10.04
C CYS A 241 16.25 -13.54 10.36
N GLU A 242 15.55 -13.84 11.43
CA GLU A 242 15.19 -15.18 11.86
C GLU A 242 13.79 -15.55 11.36
N MET A 243 13.64 -16.80 10.88
CA MET A 243 12.34 -17.32 10.42
C MET A 243 11.57 -18.00 11.55
N ASP A 244 10.26 -17.98 11.43
CA ASP A 244 9.37 -18.82 12.24
C ASP A 244 9.59 -20.32 11.93
N GLY A 245 9.07 -21.18 12.83
CA GLY A 245 9.23 -22.65 12.70
C GLY A 245 8.58 -23.23 11.44
N THR A 246 7.55 -22.59 10.88
CA THR A 246 6.88 -23.01 9.64
C THR A 246 7.58 -22.50 8.38
N LYS A 247 8.54 -21.60 8.53
CA LYS A 247 9.23 -20.90 7.44
C LYS A 247 8.31 -20.10 6.53
N ALA A 248 7.18 -19.64 7.04
CA ALA A 248 6.23 -18.81 6.32
C ALA A 248 6.64 -17.35 6.30
N TYR A 249 7.17 -16.84 7.41
CA TYR A 249 7.54 -15.43 7.62
C TYR A 249 8.78 -15.29 8.50
N PHE A 250 9.28 -14.08 8.67
CA PHE A 250 10.34 -13.74 9.60
C PHE A 250 9.75 -13.21 10.92
N THR A 251 10.38 -13.56 12.04
CA THR A 251 9.91 -13.20 13.40
C THR A 251 10.66 -12.02 13.98
N SER A 252 11.95 -11.88 13.65
CA SER A 252 12.80 -10.80 14.11
C SER A 252 13.88 -10.51 13.08
N CYS A 253 14.31 -9.25 12.98
CA CYS A 253 15.46 -8.83 12.17
C CYS A 253 16.40 -8.00 13.01
N THR A 254 17.71 -8.28 12.94
CA THR A 254 18.73 -7.51 13.66
C THR A 254 19.64 -6.81 12.66
N LEU A 255 19.75 -5.50 12.80
CA LEU A 255 20.60 -4.67 11.97
C LEU A 255 21.28 -3.60 12.83
N ASN A 256 22.59 -3.42 12.69
CA ASN A 256 23.38 -2.43 13.44
C ASN A 256 23.21 -2.49 14.96
N GLY A 257 22.95 -3.69 15.50
CA GLY A 257 22.74 -3.90 16.95
C GLY A 257 21.34 -3.62 17.47
N ALA A 258 20.42 -3.15 16.62
CA ALA A 258 19.01 -3.02 16.95
C ALA A 258 18.20 -4.20 16.41
N THR A 259 17.15 -4.60 17.15
CA THR A 259 16.25 -5.68 16.76
C THR A 259 14.87 -5.12 16.47
N TYR A 260 14.31 -5.54 15.35
CA TYR A 260 13.02 -5.07 14.82
C TYR A 260 12.07 -6.24 14.61
N THR A 261 10.79 -5.97 14.69
CA THR A 261 9.73 -6.90 14.30
C THR A 261 9.40 -6.69 12.81
N PRO A 262 9.69 -7.67 11.94
CA PRO A 262 9.48 -7.52 10.51
C PRO A 262 8.08 -7.96 10.08
N LEU A 263 7.67 -7.46 8.91
CA LEU A 263 6.63 -8.06 8.09
C LEU A 263 7.24 -8.70 6.84
N THR A 264 6.67 -9.82 6.43
CA THR A 264 7.09 -10.58 5.25
C THR A 264 6.00 -10.48 4.20
N THR A 265 6.37 -10.19 2.97
CA THR A 265 5.41 -10.12 1.86
C THR A 265 5.54 -11.31 0.93
N ARG A 266 4.40 -11.67 0.34
CA ARG A 266 4.29 -12.67 -0.73
C ARG A 266 3.43 -12.12 -1.86
N LEU A 267 3.70 -12.55 -3.08
CA LEU A 267 3.06 -12.11 -4.31
C LEU A 267 2.43 -13.28 -5.06
N ARG A 268 1.46 -12.98 -5.91
CA ARG A 268 0.97 -13.93 -6.93
C ARG A 268 1.92 -13.89 -8.12
N LYS A 269 2.11 -15.03 -8.78
CA LYS A 269 2.99 -15.12 -9.96
C LYS A 269 2.55 -14.19 -11.09
N ASP A 270 1.24 -14.11 -11.29
CA ASP A 270 0.65 -13.38 -12.40
C ASP A 270 0.70 -11.85 -12.24
N ASP A 271 1.02 -11.37 -11.03
CA ASP A 271 1.09 -9.95 -10.73
C ASP A 271 2.52 -9.38 -10.79
N ILE A 272 3.51 -10.24 -11.04
CA ILE A 272 4.90 -9.81 -11.04
C ILE A 272 5.31 -9.38 -12.44
N TYR A 273 5.86 -8.17 -12.54
CA TYR A 273 6.53 -7.72 -13.75
C TYR A 273 7.64 -8.70 -14.14
N LYS A 274 7.55 -9.28 -15.31
CA LYS A 274 8.57 -10.15 -15.90
C LYS A 274 8.54 -10.06 -17.40
N CYS A 275 9.21 -9.07 -17.94
CA CYS A 275 9.24 -8.83 -19.37
C CYS A 275 9.89 -9.99 -20.12
N GLY A 276 9.23 -10.48 -21.19
CA GLY A 276 9.70 -11.55 -22.04
C GLY A 276 9.19 -12.94 -21.66
N ASP A 277 8.16 -13.05 -20.82
CA ASP A 277 7.54 -14.34 -20.50
C ASP A 277 6.29 -14.66 -21.33
N GLY A 278 5.90 -13.74 -22.24
CA GLY A 278 4.76 -13.86 -23.12
C GLY A 278 3.42 -13.46 -22.50
N ILE A 279 3.42 -12.91 -21.30
CA ILE A 279 2.24 -12.46 -20.59
C ILE A 279 2.36 -10.94 -20.33
N CYS A 280 1.43 -10.15 -20.87
CA CYS A 280 1.34 -8.74 -20.51
C CYS A 280 0.69 -8.62 -19.12
N GLN A 281 1.48 -8.56 -18.06
CA GLN A 281 0.96 -8.40 -16.71
C GLN A 281 0.38 -7.00 -16.52
N PHE A 282 -0.60 -6.85 -15.62
CA PHE A 282 -1.21 -5.53 -15.37
C PHE A 282 -0.23 -4.48 -14.79
N THR A 283 0.89 -4.92 -14.27
CA THR A 283 2.01 -4.07 -13.84
C THR A 283 2.90 -3.62 -14.99
N GLU A 284 2.77 -4.22 -16.17
CA GLU A 284 3.51 -3.87 -17.37
C GLU A 284 2.84 -2.78 -18.19
N SER A 285 3.62 -2.08 -18.99
CA SER A 285 3.14 -1.13 -19.96
C SER A 285 3.73 -1.40 -21.34
N CYS A 286 2.98 -1.01 -22.37
CA CYS A 286 3.40 -1.13 -23.76
C CYS A 286 4.65 -0.30 -24.09
N GLY A 287 5.32 -0.64 -25.18
CA GLY A 287 6.44 0.10 -25.75
C GLY A 287 7.76 -0.07 -25.02
N ASN A 288 8.77 0.63 -25.52
CA ASN A 288 10.13 0.66 -24.95
C ASN A 288 10.37 1.98 -24.20
N GLY A 289 9.45 2.35 -23.31
CA GLY A 289 9.61 3.55 -22.50
C GLY A 289 10.73 3.41 -21.46
N SER A 290 11.10 4.53 -20.85
CA SER A 290 12.10 4.58 -19.76
C SER A 290 11.51 4.20 -18.39
N SER A 291 10.21 3.89 -18.32
CA SER A 291 9.56 3.49 -17.07
C SER A 291 9.96 2.06 -16.66
N ALA A 292 10.05 1.83 -15.37
CA ALA A 292 10.46 0.54 -14.79
C ALA A 292 9.59 -0.66 -15.21
N ASN A 293 8.41 -0.40 -15.77
CA ASN A 293 7.44 -1.42 -16.18
C ASN A 293 7.22 -1.46 -17.70
N SER A 294 8.04 -0.81 -18.51
CA SER A 294 7.93 -0.87 -19.95
C SER A 294 8.36 -2.23 -20.49
N CYS A 295 7.44 -2.94 -21.14
CA CYS A 295 7.71 -4.23 -21.76
C CYS A 295 7.01 -4.36 -23.11
N LYS A 296 7.70 -3.99 -24.18
CA LYS A 296 7.21 -4.16 -25.54
C LYS A 296 7.08 -5.63 -25.95
N ALA A 297 7.93 -6.50 -25.40
CA ALA A 297 7.96 -7.91 -25.76
C ALA A 297 6.62 -8.59 -25.49
N ASP A 298 6.00 -8.27 -24.37
CA ASP A 298 4.77 -8.90 -23.90
C ASP A 298 3.53 -8.04 -24.15
N CYS A 299 3.66 -6.71 -23.97
CA CYS A 299 2.54 -5.77 -24.12
C CYS A 299 2.48 -5.04 -25.48
N GLY A 300 3.41 -5.31 -26.38
CA GLY A 300 3.43 -4.73 -27.73
C GLY A 300 3.80 -3.24 -27.77
N THR A 301 3.52 -2.60 -28.90
CA THR A 301 3.69 -1.15 -29.07
C THR A 301 2.51 -0.41 -28.48
N CYS A 302 2.78 0.75 -27.88
CA CYS A 302 1.70 1.64 -27.46
C CYS A 302 0.92 2.17 -28.67
N PRO A 303 -0.41 2.31 -28.58
CA PRO A 303 -1.25 2.88 -29.63
C PRO A 303 -0.94 4.35 -29.89
#